data_362d40859ab8ecdcabf90c8cee163a9e
#
_entry.id   362d40859ab8ecdcabf90c8cee163a9e
#
_cell.length_a   1.000
_cell.length_b   1.000
_cell.length_c   1.000
_cell.angle_alpha   90.00
_cell.angle_beta   90.00
_cell.angle_gamma   90.00
#
_symmetry.space_group_name_H-M   'P 1'
#
loop_
_entity.id
_entity.type
_entity.pdbx_description
1 polymer ?
#
loop_
_entity_poly.entity_id
_entity_poly.type
_entity_poly.pdbx_seq_one_letter_code
_entity_poly.pdbx_strand_id
1 'polypeptide(L)'
;MKYILTIVFCLIFIKANALELTLSQGTVKPTPIAITNLYSADSSLEKLGENISSVVSDNLERSGLFISVDNKAFIQSNESLSNQPRFEDWKIIKTQHLLSGTIENDGNKISIEFRLFDVFAQKQIVGKRYQTSKNNWRRVSHI
;
A
#
# COMPACT_ATOMS: atom_id res chain seq x y z
N MET A 1 59.43 1.67 38.43
CA MET A 1 59.47 2.29 37.11
C MET A 1 59.22 1.31 35.92
N LYS A 2 59.71 0.07 35.99
CA LYS A 2 59.51 -0.91 34.88
C LYS A 2 58.07 -1.24 34.59
N TYR A 3 57.21 -1.35 35.59
CA TYR A 3 55.80 -1.73 35.42
C TYR A 3 54.91 -0.58 34.90
N ILE A 4 55.31 0.67 35.14
CA ILE A 4 54.58 1.85 34.64
C ILE A 4 54.71 1.94 33.11
N LEU A 5 55.88 1.61 32.57
CA LEU A 5 56.13 1.62 31.13
C LEU A 5 55.32 0.55 30.40
N THR A 6 55.09 -0.62 31.04
CA THR A 6 54.29 -1.71 30.46
C THR A 6 52.80 -1.37 30.43
N ILE A 7 52.29 -0.69 31.45
CA ILE A 7 50.87 -0.25 31.51
C ILE A 7 50.60 0.82 30.45
N VAL A 8 51.49 1.75 30.24
CA VAL A 8 51.35 2.80 29.22
C VAL A 8 51.40 2.19 27.81
N PHE A 9 52.17 1.14 27.59
CA PHE A 9 52.27 0.47 26.30
C PHE A 9 50.99 -0.34 25.97
N CYS A 10 50.28 -0.93 26.95
CA CYS A 10 49.02 -1.63 26.76
C CYS A 10 47.83 -0.71 26.42
N LEU A 11 47.86 0.56 26.83
CA LEU A 11 46.80 1.53 26.55
C LEU A 11 46.79 2.06 25.11
N ILE A 12 47.84 1.86 24.35
CA ILE A 12 48.01 2.40 22.98
C ILE A 12 47.33 1.51 21.93
N PHE A 13 46.94 0.25 22.28
CA PHE A 13 46.35 -0.71 21.33
C PHE A 13 44.82 -0.82 21.34
N ILE A 14 44.12 0.06 22.04
CA ILE A 14 42.65 0.12 21.94
C ILE A 14 42.29 0.80 20.62
N LYS A 15 42.26 0.03 19.56
CA LYS A 15 41.63 0.46 18.30
C LYS A 15 40.15 0.56 18.52
N ALA A 16 39.60 1.75 18.68
CA ALA A 16 38.18 2.00 18.59
C ALA A 16 37.76 1.74 17.13
N ASN A 17 37.17 0.59 16.87
CA ASN A 17 36.43 0.37 15.63
C ASN A 17 35.19 1.24 15.68
N ALA A 18 35.28 2.45 15.14
CA ALA A 18 34.07 3.22 14.84
C ALA A 18 33.26 2.45 13.81
N LEU A 19 32.09 1.99 14.21
CA LEU A 19 31.10 1.42 13.30
C LEU A 19 30.62 2.56 12.40
N GLU A 20 31.17 2.69 11.21
CA GLU A 20 30.64 3.58 10.18
C GLU A 20 29.30 2.98 9.71
N LEU A 21 28.20 3.48 10.31
CA LEU A 21 26.87 3.20 9.82
C LEU A 21 26.66 4.03 8.54
N THR A 22 27.05 3.49 7.40
CA THR A 22 26.70 4.07 6.10
C THR A 22 25.20 3.89 5.91
N LEU A 23 24.42 4.91 6.28
CA LEU A 23 23.01 5.02 5.89
C LEU A 23 23.00 5.26 4.38
N SER A 24 23.06 4.17 3.62
CA SER A 24 22.71 4.19 2.22
C SER A 24 21.23 4.58 2.15
N GLN A 25 20.95 5.83 1.78
CA GLN A 25 19.60 6.22 1.32
C GLN A 25 19.33 5.44 0.03
N GLY A 26 18.88 4.20 0.20
CA GLY A 26 18.33 3.44 -0.90
C GLY A 26 17.14 4.21 -1.44
N THR A 27 17.25 4.73 -2.64
CA THR A 27 16.11 5.30 -3.36
C THR A 27 15.13 4.14 -3.54
N VAL A 28 14.10 4.09 -2.68
CA VAL A 28 13.04 3.08 -2.79
C VAL A 28 12.33 3.35 -4.11
N LYS A 29 12.49 2.45 -5.07
CA LYS A 29 11.77 2.55 -6.35
C LYS A 29 10.28 2.30 -6.05
N PRO A 30 9.38 3.26 -6.37
CA PRO A 30 7.96 3.07 -6.13
C PRO A 30 7.42 1.82 -6.81
N THR A 31 6.57 1.10 -6.11
CA THR A 31 5.95 -0.15 -6.60
C THR A 31 4.69 0.14 -7.40
N PRO A 32 4.51 -0.41 -8.61
CA PRO A 32 3.30 -0.25 -9.40
C PRO A 32 2.09 -0.88 -8.69
N ILE A 33 1.04 -0.07 -8.48
CA ILE A 33 -0.22 -0.51 -7.89
C ILE A 33 -1.40 -0.09 -8.78
N ALA A 34 -2.31 -1.01 -9.05
CA ALA A 34 -3.60 -0.70 -9.65
C ALA A 34 -4.62 -0.47 -8.53
N ILE A 35 -5.33 0.63 -8.60
CA ILE A 35 -6.38 1.00 -7.65
C ILE A 35 -7.68 1.14 -8.42
N THR A 36 -8.59 0.19 -8.25
CA THR A 36 -9.87 0.21 -8.95
C THR A 36 -10.90 1.01 -8.17
N ASN A 37 -11.89 1.56 -8.86
CA ASN A 37 -13.03 2.14 -8.18
C ASN A 37 -13.74 1.06 -7.34
N LEU A 38 -14.19 1.42 -6.14
CA LEU A 38 -14.99 0.51 -5.34
C LEU A 38 -16.28 0.18 -6.08
N TYR A 39 -16.56 -1.11 -6.21
CA TYR A 39 -17.79 -1.58 -6.86
C TYR A 39 -18.98 -1.46 -5.92
N SER A 40 -20.12 -1.06 -6.45
CA SER A 40 -21.42 -1.14 -5.78
C SER A 40 -22.48 -1.62 -6.76
N ALA A 41 -23.36 -2.50 -6.28
CA ALA A 41 -24.60 -2.85 -6.99
C ALA A 41 -25.64 -1.71 -6.94
N ASP A 42 -25.48 -0.76 -6.01
CA ASP A 42 -26.30 0.43 -5.87
C ASP A 42 -25.65 1.60 -6.61
N SER A 43 -26.25 2.01 -7.73
CA SER A 43 -25.75 3.12 -8.55
C SER A 43 -25.64 4.45 -7.79
N SER A 44 -26.41 4.65 -6.71
CA SER A 44 -26.32 5.84 -5.87
C SER A 44 -24.99 5.96 -5.11
N LEU A 45 -24.26 4.86 -4.97
CA LEU A 45 -22.96 4.79 -4.30
C LEU A 45 -21.78 4.79 -5.26
N GLU A 46 -22.00 4.67 -6.56
CA GLU A 46 -20.95 4.57 -7.57
C GLU A 46 -19.97 5.77 -7.51
N LYS A 47 -20.53 6.98 -7.51
CA LYS A 47 -19.72 8.21 -7.40
C LYS A 47 -18.97 8.31 -6.07
N LEU A 48 -19.55 7.80 -4.99
CA LEU A 48 -18.89 7.77 -3.69
C LEU A 48 -17.74 6.76 -3.70
N GLY A 49 -17.92 5.60 -4.29
CA GLY A 49 -16.89 4.59 -4.49
C GLY A 49 -15.69 5.12 -5.29
N GLU A 50 -15.97 5.84 -6.37
CA GLU A 50 -14.94 6.52 -7.17
C GLU A 50 -14.15 7.56 -6.34
N ASN A 51 -14.85 8.42 -5.59
CA ASN A 51 -14.22 9.42 -4.75
C ASN A 51 -13.32 8.81 -3.66
N ILE A 52 -13.74 7.72 -3.04
CA ILE A 52 -12.95 6.99 -2.03
C ILE A 52 -11.68 6.45 -2.68
N SER A 53 -11.79 5.80 -3.83
CA SER A 53 -10.64 5.22 -4.54
C SER A 53 -9.64 6.29 -4.99
N SER A 54 -10.11 7.46 -5.42
CA SER A 54 -9.26 8.60 -5.76
C SER A 54 -8.45 9.08 -4.57
N VAL A 55 -9.08 9.26 -3.39
CA VAL A 55 -8.36 9.71 -2.18
C VAL A 55 -7.34 8.65 -1.72
N VAL A 56 -7.67 7.37 -1.84
CA VAL A 56 -6.73 6.29 -1.52
C VAL A 56 -5.53 6.31 -2.47
N SER A 57 -5.77 6.49 -3.77
CA SER A 57 -4.70 6.62 -4.79
C SER A 57 -3.76 7.78 -4.47
N ASP A 58 -4.30 8.97 -4.21
CA ASP A 58 -3.53 10.16 -3.87
C ASP A 58 -2.68 9.97 -2.61
N ASN A 59 -3.20 9.24 -1.61
CA ASN A 59 -2.46 8.97 -0.38
C ASN A 59 -1.31 7.99 -0.60
N LEU A 60 -1.55 6.93 -1.37
CA LEU A 60 -0.53 5.94 -1.68
C LEU A 60 0.60 6.53 -2.53
N GLU A 61 0.29 7.34 -3.53
CA GLU A 61 1.30 8.05 -4.33
C GLU A 61 2.11 9.04 -3.48
N ARG A 62 1.44 9.79 -2.62
CA ARG A 62 2.08 10.76 -1.71
C ARG A 62 3.03 10.11 -0.71
N SER A 63 2.85 8.83 -0.39
CA SER A 63 3.79 8.08 0.44
C SER A 63 5.15 7.86 -0.20
N GLY A 64 5.25 8.01 -1.54
CA GLY A 64 6.46 7.72 -2.32
C GLY A 64 6.78 6.23 -2.46
N LEU A 65 5.98 5.35 -1.87
CA LEU A 65 6.17 3.90 -1.93
C LEU A 65 5.48 3.24 -3.13
N PHE A 66 4.48 3.92 -3.68
CA PHE A 66 3.65 3.40 -4.77
C PHE A 66 3.56 4.39 -5.93
N ILE A 67 3.35 3.84 -7.13
CA ILE A 67 2.98 4.58 -8.32
C ILE A 67 1.72 3.94 -8.91
N SER A 68 0.67 4.74 -9.09
CA SER A 68 -0.60 4.25 -9.62
C SER A 68 -0.49 3.91 -11.10
N VAL A 69 -1.04 2.78 -11.48
CA VAL A 69 -1.21 2.38 -12.88
C VAL A 69 -2.46 3.08 -13.43
N ASP A 70 -2.35 3.67 -14.64
CA ASP A 70 -3.48 4.35 -15.29
C ASP A 70 -4.69 3.38 -15.42
N ASN A 71 -5.83 3.80 -14.91
CA ASN A 71 -7.07 3.02 -14.95
C ASN A 71 -7.57 2.70 -16.36
N LYS A 72 -7.16 3.48 -17.37
CA LYS A 72 -7.44 3.18 -18.79
C LYS A 72 -6.77 1.90 -19.29
N ALA A 73 -5.73 1.44 -18.60
CA ALA A 73 -5.05 0.18 -18.91
C ALA A 73 -5.78 -1.04 -18.30
N PHE A 74 -6.76 -0.86 -17.43
CA PHE A 74 -7.43 -1.96 -16.75
C PHE A 74 -8.26 -2.79 -17.71
N ILE A 75 -8.03 -4.10 -17.71
CA ILE A 75 -8.70 -5.07 -18.58
C ILE A 75 -9.94 -5.63 -17.90
N GLN A 76 -9.87 -5.87 -16.59
CA GLN A 76 -10.95 -6.43 -15.80
C GLN A 76 -11.85 -5.34 -15.23
N SER A 77 -13.18 -5.50 -15.36
CA SER A 77 -14.15 -4.55 -14.80
C SER A 77 -14.26 -4.65 -13.27
N ASN A 78 -14.65 -3.55 -12.62
CA ASN A 78 -14.83 -3.50 -11.17
C ASN A 78 -15.87 -4.51 -10.66
N GLU A 79 -16.96 -4.74 -11.43
CA GLU A 79 -17.98 -5.72 -11.11
C GLU A 79 -17.39 -7.14 -11.04
N SER A 80 -16.61 -7.53 -12.02
CA SER A 80 -15.98 -8.86 -12.05
C SER A 80 -14.94 -9.05 -10.96
N LEU A 81 -14.30 -7.96 -10.48
CA LEU A 81 -13.38 -7.96 -9.35
C LEU A 81 -14.04 -8.16 -7.99
N SER A 82 -15.36 -7.96 -7.89
CA SER A 82 -16.11 -8.23 -6.65
C SER A 82 -16.00 -9.70 -6.23
N ASN A 83 -15.84 -10.61 -7.18
CA ASN A 83 -15.61 -12.03 -6.93
C ASN A 83 -14.11 -12.33 -6.73
N GLN A 84 -13.36 -12.37 -7.83
CA GLN A 84 -11.94 -12.70 -7.78
C GLN A 84 -11.18 -12.02 -8.93
N PRO A 85 -9.92 -11.51 -8.68
CA PRO A 85 -9.07 -10.99 -9.73
C PRO A 85 -8.64 -12.07 -10.72
N ARG A 86 -8.66 -11.72 -12.00
CA ARG A 86 -7.95 -12.49 -13.04
C ARG A 86 -6.50 -11.98 -13.07
N PHE A 87 -5.64 -12.55 -12.26
CA PHE A 87 -4.27 -12.06 -12.03
C PHE A 87 -3.45 -11.90 -13.31
N GLU A 88 -3.69 -12.71 -14.33
CA GLU A 88 -2.99 -12.62 -15.61
C GLU A 88 -3.24 -11.28 -16.32
N ASP A 89 -4.47 -10.74 -16.27
CA ASP A 89 -4.81 -9.43 -16.85
C ASP A 89 -3.97 -8.30 -16.20
N TRP A 90 -3.75 -8.41 -14.89
CA TRP A 90 -2.99 -7.44 -14.11
C TRP A 90 -1.47 -7.57 -14.30
N LYS A 91 -0.96 -8.78 -14.54
CA LYS A 91 0.44 -9.01 -14.89
C LYS A 91 0.80 -8.40 -16.24
N ILE A 92 -0.09 -8.51 -17.24
CA ILE A 92 0.12 -7.94 -18.58
C ILE A 92 0.39 -6.43 -18.51
N ILE A 93 -0.32 -5.71 -17.67
CA ILE A 93 -0.11 -4.27 -17.46
C ILE A 93 0.97 -3.95 -16.42
N LYS A 94 1.79 -4.93 -16.03
CA LYS A 94 2.94 -4.82 -15.14
C LYS A 94 2.59 -4.28 -13.75
N THR A 95 1.38 -4.54 -13.27
CA THR A 95 0.93 -4.22 -11.93
C THR A 95 1.49 -5.23 -10.93
N GLN A 96 2.11 -4.76 -9.86
CA GLN A 96 2.60 -5.63 -8.78
C GLN A 96 1.56 -5.85 -7.69
N HIS A 97 0.82 -4.81 -7.36
CA HIS A 97 -0.27 -4.88 -6.38
C HIS A 97 -1.58 -4.40 -6.98
N LEU A 98 -2.67 -5.01 -6.55
CA LEU A 98 -4.03 -4.61 -6.92
C LEU A 98 -4.83 -4.31 -5.66
N LEU A 99 -5.34 -3.10 -5.56
CA LEU A 99 -6.32 -2.70 -4.55
C LEU A 99 -7.70 -2.62 -5.20
N SER A 100 -8.61 -3.45 -4.73
CA SER A 100 -10.01 -3.44 -5.13
C SER A 100 -10.92 -3.46 -3.91
N GLY A 101 -12.22 -3.31 -4.10
CA GLY A 101 -13.15 -3.41 -3.00
C GLY A 101 -14.58 -3.14 -3.42
N THR A 102 -15.46 -3.14 -2.41
CA THR A 102 -16.89 -2.91 -2.56
C THR A 102 -17.38 -1.83 -1.61
N ILE A 103 -18.48 -1.19 -1.97
CA ILE A 103 -19.19 -0.26 -1.12
C ILE A 103 -20.69 -0.61 -1.17
N GLU A 104 -21.31 -0.73 -0.02
CA GLU A 104 -22.70 -1.16 0.14
C GLU A 104 -23.44 -0.29 1.13
N ASN A 105 -24.74 -0.10 0.93
CA ASN A 105 -25.62 0.47 1.94
C ASN A 105 -25.85 -0.54 3.08
N ASP A 106 -25.70 -0.06 4.32
CA ASP A 106 -25.97 -0.83 5.53
C ASP A 106 -26.84 0.01 6.47
N GLY A 107 -28.13 0.04 6.17
CA GLY A 107 -29.11 0.91 6.85
C GLY A 107 -28.74 2.40 6.71
N ASN A 108 -28.46 3.07 7.82
CA ASN A 108 -28.06 4.48 7.85
C ASN A 108 -26.54 4.70 7.63
N LYS A 109 -25.80 3.61 7.43
CA LYS A 109 -24.36 3.60 7.23
C LYS A 109 -24.01 3.06 5.86
N ILE A 110 -22.75 3.14 5.53
CA ILE A 110 -22.13 2.42 4.43
C ILE A 110 -21.11 1.44 4.97
N SER A 111 -21.03 0.27 4.35
CA SER A 111 -19.98 -0.72 4.55
C SER A 111 -19.01 -0.63 3.38
N ILE A 112 -17.73 -0.46 3.67
CA ILE A 112 -16.67 -0.36 2.68
C ILE A 112 -15.69 -1.49 2.94
N GLU A 113 -15.43 -2.31 1.92
CA GLU A 113 -14.44 -3.37 1.98
C GLU A 113 -13.28 -3.06 1.03
N PHE A 114 -12.06 -3.15 1.52
CA PHE A 114 -10.84 -3.10 0.73
C PHE A 114 -10.16 -4.45 0.73
N ARG A 115 -9.66 -4.85 -0.43
CA ARG A 115 -8.86 -6.06 -0.63
C ARG A 115 -7.60 -5.71 -1.40
N LEU A 116 -6.45 -5.98 -0.81
CA LEU A 116 -5.14 -5.82 -1.43
C LEU A 116 -4.61 -7.19 -1.84
N PHE A 117 -4.19 -7.30 -3.09
CA PHE A 117 -3.64 -8.53 -3.66
C PHE A 117 -2.19 -8.31 -4.11
N ASP A 118 -1.37 -9.34 -3.92
CA ASP A 118 -0.11 -9.50 -4.64
C ASP A 118 -0.43 -10.21 -5.98
N VAL A 119 -0.20 -9.50 -7.07
CA VAL A 119 -0.56 -9.98 -8.41
C VAL A 119 0.31 -11.15 -8.84
N PHE A 120 1.61 -11.12 -8.53
CA PHE A 120 2.54 -12.17 -8.91
C PHE A 120 2.40 -13.41 -8.04
N ALA A 121 2.19 -13.24 -6.73
CA ALA A 121 1.89 -14.33 -5.82
C ALA A 121 0.44 -14.85 -5.95
N GLN A 122 -0.43 -14.16 -6.70
CA GLN A 122 -1.84 -14.51 -6.95
C GLN A 122 -2.64 -14.73 -5.67
N LYS A 123 -2.40 -13.89 -4.65
CA LYS A 123 -3.05 -14.03 -3.35
C LYS A 123 -3.47 -12.70 -2.76
N GLN A 124 -4.51 -12.74 -1.96
CA GLN A 124 -4.89 -11.61 -1.12
C GLN A 124 -3.90 -11.47 0.05
N ILE A 125 -3.35 -10.27 0.22
CA ILE A 125 -2.43 -9.93 1.31
C ILE A 125 -3.20 -9.36 2.50
N VAL A 126 -4.16 -8.45 2.22
CA VAL A 126 -4.94 -7.73 3.23
C VAL A 126 -6.41 -7.69 2.80
N GLY A 127 -7.30 -7.85 3.77
CA GLY A 127 -8.73 -7.55 3.66
C GLY A 127 -9.16 -6.74 4.87
N LYS A 128 -9.85 -5.62 4.63
CA LYS A 128 -10.37 -4.73 5.69
C LYS A 128 -11.77 -4.27 5.34
N ARG A 129 -12.66 -4.32 6.33
CA ARG A 129 -14.02 -3.81 6.21
C ARG A 129 -14.26 -2.74 7.26
N TYR A 130 -14.88 -1.65 6.83
CA TYR A 130 -15.20 -0.49 7.67
C TYR A 130 -16.67 -0.13 7.54
N GLN A 131 -17.25 0.33 8.63
CA GLN A 131 -18.58 0.91 8.65
C GLN A 131 -18.50 2.38 9.03
N THR A 132 -19.15 3.25 8.27
CA THR A 132 -19.18 4.69 8.54
C THR A 132 -20.48 5.31 8.01
N SER A 133 -20.78 6.55 8.43
CA SER A 133 -21.85 7.31 7.79
C SER A 133 -21.39 7.84 6.43
N LYS A 134 -22.34 8.07 5.50
CA LYS A 134 -22.03 8.64 4.18
C LYS A 134 -21.24 9.96 4.25
N ASN A 135 -21.46 10.77 5.30
CA ASN A 135 -20.80 12.05 5.46
C ASN A 135 -19.35 11.94 5.97
N ASN A 136 -18.99 10.80 6.60
CA ASN A 136 -17.67 10.59 7.21
C ASN A 136 -16.75 9.65 6.40
N TRP A 137 -17.08 9.39 5.14
CA TRP A 137 -16.36 8.45 4.28
C TRP A 137 -14.86 8.79 4.13
N ARG A 138 -14.50 10.08 4.15
CA ARG A 138 -13.09 10.51 4.01
C ARG A 138 -12.20 9.93 5.09
N ARG A 139 -12.73 9.74 6.30
CA ARG A 139 -11.98 9.14 7.41
C ARG A 139 -11.51 7.72 7.08
N VAL A 140 -12.31 6.97 6.34
CA VAL A 140 -11.97 5.60 5.91
C VAL A 140 -10.94 5.58 4.78
N SER A 141 -10.89 6.63 3.97
CA SER A 141 -9.95 6.73 2.85
C SER A 141 -8.52 7.09 3.28
N HIS A 142 -8.30 7.47 4.54
CA HIS A 142 -7.00 7.86 5.09
C HIS A 142 -6.37 6.80 6.01
N ILE A 143 -6.82 5.55 5.95
CA ILE A 143 -6.37 4.46 6.81
C ILE A 143 -5.17 3.73 6.20
#